data_4450270a95aa329b02040d446a1f5ab1
#
_entry.id   4450270a95aa329b02040d446a1f5ab1
#
_cell.length_a   1.000
_cell.length_b   1.000
_cell.length_c   1.000
_cell.angle_alpha   90.00
_cell.angle_beta   90.00
_cell.angle_gamma   90.00
#
_symmetry.space_group_name_H-M   'P 1'
#
loop_
_entity.id
_entity.type
_entity.pdbx_description
1 polymer ?
#
loop_
_entity_poly.entity_id
_entity_poly.type
_entity_poly.pdbx_seq_one_letter_code
_entity_poly.pdbx_strand_id
1 'polypeptide(L)'
;MPKGNEKVRIFVTPESLKAADELRLGFMQASNPRKFNAMLQLATLNAARTLVKPVKAGAPVRTGRLKRAVAARKAYKDRPAAVVGVKAGKSRSDQGGAWYRWFVVSGTTGTRNTKRQGRVQVQAIRGRDFVKQAVQEPTNQARAVKALNDTVQAFLDGTIKYRGRRGKR
;
A
#
# COMPACT_ATOMS: atom_id res chain seq x y z
N MET A 1 1.39 -7.08 24.78
CA MET A 1 1.08 -6.05 23.77
C MET A 1 1.30 -6.67 22.40
N PRO A 2 0.29 -6.86 21.56
CA PRO A 2 0.49 -7.42 20.24
C PRO A 2 1.19 -6.40 19.34
N LYS A 3 2.38 -6.71 18.89
CA LYS A 3 3.11 -5.97 17.85
C LYS A 3 2.50 -6.27 16.48
N GLY A 4 1.27 -5.86 16.26
CA GLY A 4 0.59 -6.04 14.98
C GLY A 4 0.98 -4.94 13.99
N ASN A 5 2.11 -5.08 13.31
CA ASN A 5 2.36 -4.39 12.06
C ASN A 5 1.56 -5.09 10.96
N GLU A 6 0.23 -5.03 11.01
CA GLU A 6 -0.60 -5.43 9.87
C GLU A 6 -0.43 -4.39 8.76
N LYS A 7 0.64 -4.60 8.01
CA LYS A 7 0.77 -3.99 6.68
C LYS A 7 -0.26 -4.69 5.81
N VAL A 8 -1.25 -3.99 5.32
CA VAL A 8 -2.12 -4.50 4.26
C VAL A 8 -1.21 -4.78 3.06
N ARG A 9 -0.85 -6.04 2.88
CA ARG A 9 -0.08 -6.51 1.73
C ARG A 9 -1.10 -6.82 0.65
N ILE A 10 -0.99 -6.14 -0.48
CA ILE A 10 -1.72 -6.55 -1.68
C ILE A 10 -0.98 -7.77 -2.20
N PHE A 11 -1.50 -8.96 -1.91
CA PHE A 11 -1.05 -10.18 -2.54
C PHE A 11 -1.74 -10.28 -3.90
N VAL A 12 -0.94 -10.43 -4.91
CA VAL A 12 -1.41 -10.89 -6.21
C VAL A 12 -1.95 -12.31 -6.01
N THR A 13 -3.12 -12.63 -6.57
CA THR A 13 -3.72 -13.95 -6.42
C THR A 13 -2.79 -15.05 -6.94
N PRO A 14 -2.91 -16.32 -6.46
CA PRO A 14 -2.07 -17.43 -6.93
C PRO A 14 -2.09 -17.61 -8.45
N GLU A 15 -3.21 -17.29 -9.11
CA GLU A 15 -3.36 -17.37 -10.56
C GLU A 15 -2.56 -16.29 -11.30
N SER A 16 -2.56 -15.08 -10.79
CA SER A 16 -1.75 -14.01 -11.35
C SER A 16 -0.25 -14.17 -11.03
N LEU A 17 0.10 -14.91 -9.96
CA LEU A 17 1.47 -15.34 -9.73
C LEU A 17 1.93 -16.39 -10.74
N LYS A 18 1.09 -17.36 -11.10
CA LYS A 18 1.40 -18.35 -12.16
C LYS A 18 1.60 -17.67 -13.51
N ALA A 19 0.69 -16.77 -13.89
CA ALA A 19 0.82 -16.01 -15.13
C ALA A 19 2.08 -15.11 -15.13
N ALA A 20 2.43 -14.52 -13.99
CA ALA A 20 3.65 -13.74 -13.84
C ALA A 20 4.92 -14.62 -13.87
N ASP A 21 4.86 -15.85 -13.35
CA ASP A 21 5.97 -16.81 -13.40
C ASP A 21 6.15 -17.39 -14.82
N GLU A 22 5.09 -17.64 -15.55
CA GLU A 22 5.15 -18.04 -16.97
C GLU A 22 5.71 -16.92 -17.86
N LEU A 23 5.28 -15.68 -17.64
CA LEU A 23 5.87 -14.51 -18.29
C LEU A 23 7.34 -14.33 -17.88
N ARG A 24 7.68 -14.56 -16.62
CA ARG A 24 9.05 -14.51 -16.12
C ARG A 24 9.95 -15.53 -16.80
N LEU A 25 9.49 -16.76 -16.99
CA LEU A 25 10.23 -17.81 -17.70
C LEU A 25 10.42 -17.43 -19.17
N GLY A 26 9.40 -16.92 -19.86
CA GLY A 26 9.52 -16.42 -21.23
C GLY A 26 10.50 -15.24 -21.35
N PHE A 27 10.51 -14.32 -20.38
CA PHE A 27 11.42 -13.18 -20.37
C PHE A 27 12.82 -13.50 -19.84
N MET A 28 13.01 -14.49 -18.98
CA MET A 28 14.35 -14.94 -18.58
C MET A 28 15.14 -15.51 -19.76
N GLN A 29 14.45 -16.03 -20.76
CA GLN A 29 15.07 -16.48 -22.03
C GLN A 29 15.42 -15.33 -22.96
N ALA A 30 14.78 -14.15 -22.84
CA ALA A 30 14.90 -13.07 -23.81
C ALA A 30 15.53 -11.77 -23.30
N SER A 31 15.61 -11.47 -22.00
CA SER A 31 16.11 -10.17 -21.53
C SER A 31 16.58 -10.10 -20.07
N ASN A 32 17.27 -9.02 -19.74
CA ASN A 32 17.91 -8.73 -18.45
C ASN A 32 16.93 -8.80 -17.26
N PRO A 33 17.14 -9.71 -16.28
CA PRO A 33 16.26 -9.91 -15.12
C PRO A 33 16.03 -8.64 -14.29
N ARG A 34 17.00 -7.71 -14.27
CA ARG A 34 16.86 -6.41 -13.57
C ARG A 34 15.81 -5.52 -14.21
N LYS A 35 15.69 -5.51 -15.54
CA LYS A 35 14.68 -4.73 -16.26
C LYS A 35 13.28 -5.29 -15.97
N PHE A 36 13.14 -6.61 -15.97
CA PHE A 36 11.88 -7.28 -15.67
C PHE A 36 11.37 -7.00 -14.25
N ASN A 37 12.22 -7.16 -13.24
CA ASN A 37 11.85 -6.84 -11.86
C ASN A 37 11.47 -5.37 -11.67
N ALA A 38 12.15 -4.47 -12.37
CA ALA A 38 11.83 -3.05 -12.32
C ALA A 38 10.47 -2.74 -12.97
N MET A 39 10.13 -3.42 -14.06
CA MET A 39 8.83 -3.33 -14.72
C MET A 39 7.72 -3.86 -13.81
N LEU A 40 7.87 -5.06 -13.26
CA LEU A 40 6.90 -5.62 -12.32
C LEU A 40 6.71 -4.70 -11.09
N GLN A 41 7.78 -4.09 -10.61
CA GLN A 41 7.70 -3.14 -9.51
C GLN A 41 6.94 -1.86 -9.90
N LEU A 42 7.05 -1.41 -11.16
CA LEU A 42 6.26 -0.30 -11.67
C LEU A 42 4.79 -0.70 -11.81
N ALA A 43 4.51 -1.87 -12.36
CA ALA A 43 3.15 -2.38 -12.53
C ALA A 43 2.42 -2.53 -11.19
N THR A 44 3.06 -3.16 -10.22
CA THR A 44 2.49 -3.29 -8.85
C THR A 44 2.30 -1.94 -8.17
N LEU A 45 3.20 -0.97 -8.38
CA LEU A 45 3.03 0.37 -7.85
C LEU A 45 1.87 1.12 -8.52
N ASN A 46 1.68 0.97 -9.83
CA ASN A 46 0.55 1.57 -10.54
C ASN A 46 -0.78 0.95 -10.08
N ALA A 47 -0.85 -0.37 -9.95
CA ALA A 47 -2.00 -1.05 -9.35
C ALA A 47 -2.32 -0.52 -7.94
N ALA A 48 -1.30 -0.38 -7.10
CA ALA A 48 -1.46 0.18 -5.76
C ALA A 48 -1.93 1.64 -5.77
N ARG A 49 -1.54 2.45 -6.76
CA ARG A 49 -1.99 3.85 -6.91
C ARG A 49 -3.48 3.95 -7.20
N THR A 50 -4.06 3.02 -7.96
CA THR A 50 -5.52 3.02 -8.22
C THR A 50 -6.33 2.87 -6.95
N LEU A 51 -5.79 2.17 -5.94
CA LEU A 51 -6.43 1.96 -4.64
C LEU A 51 -6.33 3.16 -3.69
N VAL A 52 -5.47 4.14 -3.99
CA VAL A 52 -5.32 5.34 -3.12
C VAL A 52 -6.61 6.14 -3.03
N LYS A 53 -7.32 6.32 -4.15
CA LYS A 53 -8.58 7.09 -4.20
C LYS A 53 -9.69 6.46 -3.35
N PRO A 54 -10.03 5.15 -3.51
CA PRO A 54 -11.04 4.51 -2.67
C PRO A 54 -10.64 4.45 -1.18
N VAL A 55 -9.38 4.20 -0.85
CA VAL A 55 -8.90 4.24 0.55
C VAL A 55 -9.05 5.65 1.13
N LYS A 56 -8.76 6.71 0.36
CA LYS A 56 -9.01 8.09 0.80
C LYS A 56 -10.49 8.40 1.01
N ALA A 57 -11.38 7.81 0.20
CA ALA A 57 -12.83 7.99 0.35
C ALA A 57 -13.34 7.34 1.64
N GLY A 58 -12.86 6.15 1.99
CA GLY A 58 -13.21 5.47 3.23
C GLY A 58 -12.60 6.05 4.51
N ALA A 59 -11.59 6.91 4.39
CA ALA A 59 -10.90 7.48 5.55
C ALA A 59 -11.80 8.46 6.31
N PRO A 60 -11.97 8.30 7.65
CA PRO A 60 -12.75 9.23 8.45
C PRO A 60 -12.13 10.62 8.44
N VAL A 61 -12.98 11.64 8.26
CA VAL A 61 -12.55 13.03 8.07
C VAL A 61 -12.89 13.87 9.30
N ARG A 62 -11.92 14.11 10.18
CA ARG A 62 -12.01 15.13 11.21
C ARG A 62 -11.17 16.37 10.83
N THR A 63 -9.90 16.14 10.51
CA THR A 63 -8.95 17.20 10.13
C THR A 63 -8.41 17.03 8.71
N GLY A 64 -8.87 16.02 7.98
CA GLY A 64 -8.37 15.65 6.66
C GLY A 64 -6.92 15.10 6.66
N ARG A 65 -6.22 15.12 7.79
CA ARG A 65 -4.82 14.68 7.90
C ARG A 65 -4.64 13.20 7.56
N LEU A 66 -5.54 12.34 8.05
CA LEU A 66 -5.54 10.91 7.75
C LEU A 66 -5.69 10.67 6.24
N LYS A 67 -6.63 11.36 5.61
CA LYS A 67 -6.87 11.30 4.17
C LYS A 67 -5.66 11.75 3.34
N ARG A 68 -4.97 12.83 3.77
CA ARG A 68 -3.73 13.28 3.11
C ARG A 68 -2.57 12.31 3.27
N ALA A 69 -2.52 11.58 4.40
CA ALA A 69 -1.46 10.62 4.69
C ALA A 69 -1.59 9.28 3.94
N VAL A 70 -2.72 9.02 3.25
CA VAL A 70 -2.88 7.81 2.43
C VAL A 70 -1.99 7.89 1.19
N ALA A 71 -1.14 6.89 1.01
CA ALA A 71 -0.24 6.81 -0.14
C ALA A 71 0.04 5.35 -0.54
N ALA A 72 0.37 5.17 -1.83
CA ALA A 72 0.93 3.92 -2.34
C ALA A 72 2.47 4.01 -2.32
N ARG A 73 3.14 2.93 -1.93
CA ARG A 73 4.59 2.84 -1.84
C ARG A 73 5.09 1.48 -2.28
N LYS A 74 6.32 1.42 -2.73
CA LYS A 74 7.04 0.16 -2.89
C LYS A 74 7.22 -0.51 -1.52
N ALA A 75 6.90 -1.81 -1.44
CA ALA A 75 7.00 -2.55 -0.18
C ALA A 75 8.43 -3.00 0.11
N TYR A 76 9.15 -3.45 -0.93
CA TYR A 76 10.52 -3.97 -0.82
C TYR A 76 11.40 -3.37 -1.92
N LYS A 77 12.72 -3.40 -1.69
CA LYS A 77 13.71 -2.97 -2.70
C LYS A 77 13.87 -4.03 -3.78
N ASP A 78 13.88 -5.30 -3.39
CA ASP A 78 14.34 -6.42 -4.21
C ASP A 78 13.19 -7.29 -4.76
N ARG A 79 11.96 -7.05 -4.31
CA ARG A 79 10.78 -7.78 -4.77
C ARG A 79 9.75 -6.83 -5.38
N PRO A 80 9.08 -7.24 -6.47
CA PRO A 80 8.03 -6.45 -7.09
C PRO A 80 6.77 -6.48 -6.23
N ALA A 81 6.71 -5.60 -5.23
CA ALA A 81 5.56 -5.46 -4.35
C ALA A 81 5.28 -4.00 -4.02
N ALA A 82 4.00 -3.66 -3.87
CA ALA A 82 3.55 -2.35 -3.45
C ALA A 82 2.54 -2.45 -2.30
N VAL A 83 2.47 -1.41 -1.50
CA VAL A 83 1.56 -1.31 -0.36
C VAL A 83 0.80 -0.01 -0.45
N VAL A 84 -0.52 -0.09 -0.22
CA VAL A 84 -1.37 1.07 0.03
C VAL A 84 -1.66 1.16 1.51
N GLY A 85 -1.59 2.35 2.06
CA GLY A 85 -1.89 2.55 3.46
C GLY A 85 -1.66 3.98 3.91
N VAL A 86 -1.85 4.20 5.21
CA VAL A 86 -1.64 5.51 5.84
C VAL A 86 -0.19 5.66 6.27
N LYS A 87 0.47 6.68 5.80
CA LYS A 87 1.82 7.04 6.23
C LYS A 87 1.83 7.34 7.73
N ALA A 88 2.73 6.70 8.47
CA ALA A 88 2.95 7.03 9.87
C ALA A 88 3.55 8.42 10.00
N GLY A 89 3.00 9.24 10.88
CA GLY A 89 3.65 10.45 11.36
C GLY A 89 4.54 10.14 12.55
N LYS A 90 5.68 10.80 12.64
CA LYS A 90 6.60 10.66 13.78
C LYS A 90 6.08 11.37 15.03
N SER A 91 5.38 12.48 14.87
CA SER A 91 4.86 13.31 15.93
C SER A 91 3.56 14.03 15.52
N ARG A 92 2.96 14.78 16.48
CA ARG A 92 1.81 15.64 16.19
C ARG A 92 2.13 16.75 15.18
N SER A 93 3.35 17.23 15.16
CA SER A 93 3.85 18.27 14.25
C SER A 93 4.15 17.75 12.83
N ASP A 94 4.34 16.44 12.64
CA ASP A 94 4.60 15.86 11.33
C ASP A 94 3.35 15.93 10.45
N GLN A 95 3.30 16.92 9.55
CA GLN A 95 2.19 17.13 8.61
C GLN A 95 2.10 16.06 7.52
N GLY A 96 3.20 15.36 7.23
CA GLY A 96 3.27 14.33 6.18
C GLY A 96 2.72 12.96 6.57
N GLY A 97 2.28 12.77 7.81
CA GLY A 97 1.78 11.49 8.30
C GLY A 97 0.69 11.62 9.36
N ALA A 98 0.02 10.52 9.66
CA ALA A 98 -0.99 10.44 10.71
C ALA A 98 -0.48 9.57 11.87
N TRP A 99 0.04 10.21 12.93
CA TRP A 99 0.55 9.52 14.12
C TRP A 99 -0.56 8.73 14.85
N TYR A 100 -1.81 9.20 14.75
CA TYR A 100 -2.98 8.60 15.40
C TYR A 100 -3.67 7.50 14.59
N ARG A 101 -3.09 7.07 13.45
CA ARG A 101 -3.67 6.07 12.55
C ARG A 101 -4.07 4.78 13.26
N TRP A 102 -3.31 4.36 14.26
CA TRP A 102 -3.57 3.16 15.04
C TRP A 102 -4.90 3.23 15.78
N PHE A 103 -5.17 4.36 16.41
CA PHE A 103 -6.43 4.56 17.13
C PHE A 103 -7.63 4.53 16.19
N VAL A 104 -7.46 4.92 14.94
CA VAL A 104 -8.55 4.90 13.97
C VAL A 104 -8.77 3.49 13.41
N VAL A 105 -7.69 2.75 13.11
CA VAL A 105 -7.77 1.41 12.51
C VAL A 105 -8.12 0.35 13.56
N SER A 106 -7.37 0.31 14.65
CA SER A 106 -7.51 -0.73 15.68
C SER A 106 -8.49 -0.35 16.80
N GLY A 107 -8.84 0.92 16.91
CA GLY A 107 -9.65 1.42 18.03
C GLY A 107 -8.84 1.59 19.31
N THR A 108 -9.57 1.79 20.41
CA THR A 108 -9.00 1.89 21.76
C THR A 108 -9.80 1.04 22.74
N THR A 109 -9.12 0.47 23.72
CA THR A 109 -9.71 -0.44 24.73
C THR A 109 -10.49 0.28 25.83
N GLY A 110 -10.68 1.59 25.76
CA GLY A 110 -11.37 2.34 26.82
C GLY A 110 -10.54 2.59 28.07
N THR A 111 -9.24 2.23 28.07
CA THR A 111 -8.33 2.51 29.18
C THR A 111 -7.09 3.26 28.68
N ARG A 112 -6.66 4.26 29.43
CA ARG A 112 -5.45 5.04 29.14
C ARG A 112 -4.57 5.13 30.38
N ASN A 113 -3.30 4.78 30.22
CA ASN A 113 -2.29 5.03 31.22
C ASN A 113 -1.82 6.48 31.14
N THR A 114 -2.01 7.24 32.19
CA THR A 114 -1.49 8.60 32.34
C THR A 114 -0.37 8.62 33.37
N LYS A 115 0.63 9.48 33.16
CA LYS A 115 1.75 9.61 34.12
C LYS A 115 1.33 10.13 35.50
N ARG A 116 0.22 10.87 35.58
CA ARG A 116 -0.26 11.50 36.81
C ARG A 116 -1.29 10.67 37.59
N GLN A 117 -2.16 9.94 36.90
CA GLN A 117 -3.33 9.29 37.49
C GLN A 117 -3.34 7.77 37.29
N GLY A 118 -2.26 7.19 36.76
CA GLY A 118 -2.23 5.76 36.47
C GLY A 118 -3.23 5.37 35.37
N ARG A 119 -4.00 4.32 35.62
CA ARG A 119 -4.95 3.77 34.64
C ARG A 119 -6.30 4.48 34.74
N VAL A 120 -6.62 5.29 33.75
CA VAL A 120 -7.89 6.04 33.68
C VAL A 120 -8.81 5.39 32.66
N GLN A 121 -10.08 5.25 32.97
CA GLN A 121 -11.11 4.85 32.03
C GLN A 121 -11.43 6.01 31.10
N VAL A 122 -11.39 5.74 29.78
CA VAL A 122 -11.79 6.66 28.72
C VAL A 122 -12.78 5.94 27.81
N GLN A 123 -13.58 6.68 27.07
CA GLN A 123 -14.51 6.08 26.12
C GLN A 123 -13.76 5.22 25.10
N ALA A 124 -14.15 3.95 24.97
CA ALA A 124 -13.62 3.06 23.95
C ALA A 124 -14.02 3.56 22.55
N ILE A 125 -13.06 3.58 21.64
CA ILE A 125 -13.31 3.96 20.24
C ILE A 125 -13.27 2.67 19.40
N ARG A 126 -14.36 2.36 18.70
CA ARG A 126 -14.40 1.23 17.79
C ARG A 126 -13.46 1.48 16.60
N GLY A 127 -12.54 0.56 16.37
CA GLY A 127 -11.65 0.62 15.20
C GLY A 127 -12.43 0.49 13.90
N ARG A 128 -11.93 1.14 12.85
CA ARG A 128 -12.49 1.10 11.51
C ARG A 128 -11.37 0.85 10.52
N ASP A 129 -11.24 -0.40 10.04
CA ASP A 129 -10.25 -0.75 9.03
C ASP A 129 -10.74 -0.39 7.62
N PHE A 130 -10.82 0.90 7.36
CA PHE A 130 -11.24 1.44 6.07
C PHE A 130 -10.26 1.09 4.93
N VAL A 131 -9.00 0.80 5.25
CA VAL A 131 -7.99 0.40 4.26
C VAL A 131 -8.31 -1.00 3.77
N LYS A 132 -8.55 -1.95 4.70
CA LYS A 132 -8.91 -3.34 4.37
C LYS A 132 -10.22 -3.39 3.59
N GLN A 133 -11.23 -2.66 4.05
CA GLN A 133 -12.53 -2.58 3.37
C GLN A 133 -12.39 -2.10 1.91
N ALA A 134 -11.67 -1.00 1.69
CA ALA A 134 -11.47 -0.44 0.35
C ALA A 134 -10.65 -1.36 -0.57
N VAL A 135 -9.68 -2.11 -0.02
CA VAL A 135 -8.86 -3.04 -0.81
C VAL A 135 -9.60 -4.33 -1.12
N GLN A 136 -10.43 -4.82 -0.20
CA GLN A 136 -11.20 -6.06 -0.40
C GLN A 136 -12.43 -5.88 -1.28
N GLU A 137 -12.81 -4.66 -1.60
CA GLU A 137 -13.94 -4.41 -2.49
C GLU A 137 -13.64 -4.91 -3.92
N PRO A 138 -14.49 -5.81 -4.50
CA PRO A 138 -14.21 -6.44 -5.79
C PRO A 138 -13.95 -5.45 -6.94
N THR A 139 -14.71 -4.36 -6.98
CA THR A 139 -14.56 -3.30 -7.99
C THR A 139 -13.17 -2.65 -7.93
N ASN A 140 -12.65 -2.42 -6.73
CA ASN A 140 -11.33 -1.82 -6.54
C ASN A 140 -10.22 -2.82 -6.89
N GLN A 141 -10.42 -4.10 -6.56
CA GLN A 141 -9.48 -5.16 -6.96
C GLN A 141 -9.42 -5.29 -8.47
N ALA A 142 -10.56 -5.34 -9.16
CA ALA A 142 -10.60 -5.42 -10.63
C ALA A 142 -9.88 -4.23 -11.28
N ARG A 143 -10.05 -3.01 -10.76
CA ARG A 143 -9.32 -1.83 -11.24
C ARG A 143 -7.80 -1.95 -11.01
N ALA A 144 -7.39 -2.49 -9.89
CA ALA A 144 -5.97 -2.68 -9.59
C ALA A 144 -5.33 -3.73 -10.51
N VAL A 145 -6.02 -4.86 -10.73
CA VAL A 145 -5.58 -5.91 -11.67
C VAL A 145 -5.50 -5.36 -13.08
N LYS A 146 -6.52 -4.63 -13.54
CA LYS A 146 -6.49 -3.98 -14.86
C LYS A 146 -5.29 -3.06 -15.01
N ALA A 147 -5.03 -2.18 -14.05
CA ALA A 147 -3.89 -1.25 -14.11
C ALA A 147 -2.54 -1.97 -14.09
N LEU A 148 -2.45 -3.12 -13.42
CA LEU A 148 -1.27 -3.99 -13.46
C LEU A 148 -1.08 -4.54 -14.86
N ASN A 149 -2.10 -5.17 -15.44
CA ASN A 149 -2.06 -5.77 -16.77
C ASN A 149 -1.77 -4.73 -17.86
N ASP A 150 -2.45 -3.57 -17.81
CA ASP A 150 -2.22 -2.46 -18.76
C ASP A 150 -0.75 -1.99 -18.72
N THR A 151 -0.14 -1.93 -17.51
CA THR A 151 1.26 -1.53 -17.36
C THR A 151 2.21 -2.60 -17.92
N VAL A 152 1.93 -3.88 -17.69
CA VAL A 152 2.71 -4.99 -18.23
C VAL A 152 2.60 -4.99 -19.75
N GLN A 153 1.39 -4.89 -20.29
CA GLN A 153 1.16 -4.87 -21.73
C GLN A 153 1.88 -3.69 -22.40
N ALA A 154 1.75 -2.48 -21.87
CA ALA A 154 2.43 -1.30 -22.37
C ALA A 154 3.97 -1.43 -22.36
N PHE A 155 4.52 -2.23 -21.44
CA PHE A 155 5.94 -2.56 -21.44
C PHE A 155 6.29 -3.56 -22.54
N LEU A 156 5.47 -4.60 -22.74
CA LEU A 156 5.64 -5.59 -23.78
C LEU A 156 5.58 -4.96 -25.17
N ASP A 157 4.65 -4.02 -25.37
CA ASP A 157 4.47 -3.26 -26.61
C ASP A 157 5.58 -2.20 -26.83
N GLY A 158 6.55 -2.09 -25.92
CA GLY A 158 7.65 -1.13 -26.00
C GLY A 158 7.24 0.34 -25.79
N THR A 159 5.96 0.60 -25.45
CA THR A 159 5.41 1.95 -25.23
C THR A 159 6.01 2.60 -23.97
N ILE A 160 6.27 1.81 -22.93
CA ILE A 160 6.94 2.26 -21.70
C ILE A 160 8.40 1.80 -21.72
N LYS A 161 9.31 2.75 -21.91
CA LYS A 161 10.75 2.50 -21.79
C LYS A 161 11.18 2.67 -20.31
N TYR A 162 11.76 1.63 -19.72
CA TYR A 162 12.39 1.74 -18.41
C TYR A 162 13.60 2.68 -18.49
N ARG A 163 13.46 3.87 -17.97
CA ARG A 163 14.63 4.75 -17.71
C ARG A 163 15.28 4.27 -16.42
N GLY A 164 16.36 3.52 -16.53
CA GLY A 164 17.20 3.18 -15.38
C GLY A 164 17.53 4.45 -14.57
N ARG A 165 17.60 4.31 -13.26
CA ARG A 165 18.02 5.41 -12.39
C ARG A 165 19.41 5.85 -12.87
N ARG A 166 19.51 7.04 -13.49
CA ARG A 166 20.83 7.65 -13.74
C ARG A 166 21.54 7.72 -12.41
N GLY A 167 22.62 6.97 -12.27
CA GLY A 167 23.46 7.05 -11.09
C GLY A 167 23.82 8.52 -10.88
N LYS A 168 23.57 9.03 -9.68
CA LYS A 168 24.20 10.28 -9.27
C LYS A 168 25.70 9.98 -9.30
N ARG A 169 26.39 10.55 -10.26
CA ARG A 169 27.84 10.73 -10.23
C ARG A 169 28.17 11.71 -9.13
#